data_aaee3c77033b328fd0457705882512e3
#
_entry.id   aaee3c77033b328fd0457705882512e3
#
_cell.length_a   1.000
_cell.length_b   1.000
_cell.length_c   1.000
_cell.angle_alpha   90.00
_cell.angle_beta   90.00
_cell.angle_gamma   90.00
#
_symmetry.space_group_name_H-M   'P 1'
#
loop_
_entity.id
_entity.type
_entity.pdbx_description
1 polymer ?
#
loop_
_entity_poly.entity_id
_entity_poly.type
_entity_poly.pdbx_seq_one_letter_code
_entity_poly.pdbx_strand_id
1 'polypeptide(L)'
;MRWYLSDIEILFGCSDGSKCLVALQSHHKKFVTAEENGKANANREKYQSSEVFEATFHGPNKVTLKGYHEKLLYPKSDGTVNADLPFKNWITQRWTVEYKGKDGFAFKSYWGKYLVAEKNGALNANRNNAGIWEYFKVIKVKGKKALHP
;
A
#
# COMPACT_ATOMS: atom_id res chain seq x y z
N MET A 1 -27.90 -8.47 1.20
CA MET A 1 -26.66 -9.03 1.65
C MET A 1 -25.57 -8.88 0.60
N ARG A 2 -24.39 -8.84 1.03
CA ARG A 2 -23.29 -8.54 0.13
C ARG A 2 -22.39 -9.75 -0.02
N TRP A 3 -22.39 -10.30 -1.21
CA TRP A 3 -21.53 -11.43 -1.53
C TRP A 3 -20.59 -11.06 -2.67
N TYR A 4 -20.52 -9.81 -2.98
CA TYR A 4 -19.61 -9.29 -3.97
C TYR A 4 -18.59 -8.41 -3.25
N LEU A 5 -17.73 -7.76 -4.00
CA LEU A 5 -16.66 -6.96 -3.44
C LEU A 5 -17.20 -5.89 -2.51
N SER A 6 -16.46 -5.61 -1.46
CA SER A 6 -16.79 -4.54 -0.55
C SER A 6 -16.61 -3.19 -1.24
N ASP A 7 -17.22 -2.15 -0.67
CA ASP A 7 -17.05 -0.81 -1.19
C ASP A 7 -15.58 -0.40 -1.20
N ILE A 8 -14.83 -0.80 -0.20
CA ILE A 8 -13.41 -0.48 -0.11
C ILE A 8 -12.66 -1.08 -1.29
N GLU A 9 -12.92 -2.34 -1.63
CA GLU A 9 -12.25 -2.99 -2.75
C GLU A 9 -12.55 -2.28 -4.06
N ILE A 10 -13.81 -1.91 -4.27
CA ILE A 10 -14.22 -1.22 -5.48
C ILE A 10 -13.56 0.16 -5.57
N LEU A 11 -13.60 0.92 -4.49
CA LEU A 11 -13.00 2.25 -4.46
C LEU A 11 -11.49 2.19 -4.65
N PHE A 12 -10.88 1.11 -4.16
CA PHE A 12 -9.44 0.90 -4.30
C PHE A 12 -9.06 0.57 -5.74
N GLY A 13 -10.00 0.06 -6.54
CA GLY A 13 -9.77 -0.26 -7.93
C GLY A 13 -9.72 -1.75 -8.24
N CYS A 14 -10.01 -2.61 -7.26
CA CYS A 14 -9.99 -4.06 -7.45
C CYS A 14 -11.38 -4.56 -7.77
N SER A 15 -11.87 -4.22 -8.95
CA SER A 15 -13.25 -4.53 -9.31
C SER A 15 -13.47 -5.92 -9.88
N ASP A 16 -12.39 -6.64 -10.19
CA ASP A 16 -12.48 -7.95 -10.85
C ASP A 16 -12.05 -9.08 -9.95
N GLY A 17 -12.26 -8.95 -8.67
CA GLY A 17 -11.82 -9.95 -7.73
C GLY A 17 -10.97 -9.30 -6.67
N SER A 18 -10.12 -10.06 -6.02
CA SER A 18 -9.38 -9.56 -4.86
C SER A 18 -8.01 -8.98 -5.19
N LYS A 19 -7.61 -8.97 -6.46
CA LYS A 19 -6.27 -8.48 -6.86
C LYS A 19 -6.37 -7.34 -7.84
N CYS A 20 -5.45 -6.37 -7.70
CA CYS A 20 -5.34 -5.28 -8.66
C CYS A 20 -3.96 -4.65 -8.56
N LEU A 21 -3.59 -3.89 -9.58
CA LEU A 21 -2.31 -3.18 -9.60
C LEU A 21 -2.57 -1.71 -9.27
N VAL A 22 -1.77 -1.18 -8.34
CA VAL A 22 -1.93 0.20 -7.88
C VAL A 22 -0.58 0.85 -7.65
N ALA A 23 -0.59 2.18 -7.71
CA ALA A 23 0.51 3.00 -7.21
C ALA A 23 -0.03 3.85 -6.08
N LEU A 24 0.80 4.13 -5.09
CA LEU A 24 0.40 4.89 -3.90
C LEU A 24 1.14 6.22 -3.89
N GLN A 25 0.40 7.32 -3.92
CA GLN A 25 0.99 8.65 -3.93
C GLN A 25 0.72 9.36 -2.61
N SER A 26 1.78 9.84 -1.98
CA SER A 26 1.70 10.49 -0.68
C SER A 26 1.18 11.93 -0.81
N HIS A 27 0.93 12.55 0.34
CA HIS A 27 0.59 13.98 0.41
C HIS A 27 1.66 14.83 -0.25
N HIS A 28 2.91 14.39 -0.21
CA HIS A 28 4.03 15.15 -0.78
C HIS A 28 4.18 14.93 -2.29
N LYS A 29 3.20 14.29 -2.92
CA LYS A 29 3.17 14.03 -4.36
C LYS A 29 4.29 13.09 -4.81
N LYS A 30 4.75 12.25 -3.91
CA LYS A 30 5.77 11.24 -4.21
C LYS A 30 5.17 9.86 -4.11
N PHE A 31 5.70 8.93 -4.90
CA PHE A 31 5.18 7.57 -4.94
C PHE A 31 5.98 6.65 -4.03
N VAL A 32 5.24 5.74 -3.40
CA VAL A 32 5.84 4.67 -2.61
C VAL A 32 6.59 3.74 -3.55
N THR A 33 7.82 3.40 -3.19
CA THR A 33 8.65 2.51 -3.98
C THR A 33 9.21 1.39 -3.12
N ALA A 34 9.29 0.20 -3.72
CA ALA A 34 9.94 -0.96 -3.11
C ALA A 34 11.29 -1.14 -3.78
N GLU A 35 12.36 -0.89 -3.05
CA GLU A 35 13.71 -0.97 -3.61
C GLU A 35 14.16 -2.42 -3.72
N GLU A 36 15.08 -2.66 -4.62
CA GLU A 36 15.62 -4.00 -4.80
C GLU A 36 16.31 -4.53 -3.54
N ASN A 37 16.88 -3.63 -2.76
CA ASN A 37 17.57 -4.02 -1.53
C ASN A 37 16.63 -4.27 -0.35
N GLY A 38 15.32 -4.24 -0.57
CA GLY A 38 14.35 -4.51 0.47
C GLY A 38 13.88 -3.30 1.25
N LYS A 39 14.38 -2.13 0.93
CA LYS A 39 13.90 -0.90 1.58
C LYS A 39 12.67 -0.37 0.88
N ALA A 40 11.91 0.44 1.59
CA ALA A 40 10.74 1.09 1.04
C ALA A 40 10.80 2.58 1.36
N ASN A 41 10.46 3.39 0.38
CA ASN A 41 10.48 4.85 0.51
C ASN A 41 9.29 5.45 -0.22
N ALA A 42 9.06 6.74 -0.04
CA ALA A 42 8.04 7.46 -0.80
C ALA A 42 8.72 8.70 -1.38
N ASN A 43 9.64 8.49 -2.31
CA ASN A 43 10.52 9.56 -2.81
C ASN A 43 10.56 9.67 -4.33
N ARG A 44 9.69 8.95 -5.05
CA ARG A 44 9.69 8.96 -6.51
C ARG A 44 8.68 9.95 -7.06
N GLU A 45 9.11 10.71 -8.06
CA GLU A 45 8.22 11.70 -8.70
C GLU A 45 7.21 11.07 -9.65
N LYS A 46 7.56 9.90 -10.18
CA LYS A 46 6.70 9.18 -11.12
C LYS A 46 6.65 7.73 -10.71
N TYR A 47 5.64 7.02 -11.24
CA TYR A 47 5.59 5.60 -10.95
C TYR A 47 6.00 4.79 -12.19
N GLN A 48 6.85 3.84 -11.95
CA GLN A 48 7.28 2.83 -12.91
C GLN A 48 7.16 1.49 -12.19
N SER A 49 7.89 0.46 -12.67
CA SER A 49 7.68 -0.87 -12.12
C SER A 49 7.90 -0.98 -10.61
N SER A 50 8.90 -0.29 -10.07
CA SER A 50 9.19 -0.40 -8.63
C SER A 50 8.15 0.29 -7.76
N GLU A 51 7.29 1.11 -8.33
CA GLU A 51 6.23 1.82 -7.63
C GLU A 51 4.86 1.20 -7.86
N VAL A 52 4.79 0.10 -8.63
CA VAL A 52 3.54 -0.59 -8.87
C VAL A 52 3.45 -1.78 -7.93
N PHE A 53 2.37 -1.83 -7.17
CA PHE A 53 2.14 -2.89 -6.20
C PHE A 53 0.94 -3.71 -6.61
N GLU A 54 1.07 -5.02 -6.43
CA GLU A 54 -0.07 -5.91 -6.57
C GLU A 54 -0.78 -5.95 -5.22
N ALA A 55 -1.96 -5.37 -5.19
CA ALA A 55 -2.79 -5.37 -3.99
C ALA A 55 -3.66 -6.61 -4.00
N THR A 56 -3.64 -7.37 -2.91
CA THR A 56 -4.50 -8.53 -2.75
C THR A 56 -5.33 -8.34 -1.49
N PHE A 57 -6.65 -8.39 -1.63
CA PHE A 57 -7.53 -8.26 -0.48
C PHE A 57 -7.78 -9.62 0.16
N HIS A 58 -7.71 -9.66 1.48
CA HIS A 58 -7.89 -10.86 2.30
C HIS A 58 -9.12 -10.72 3.18
N GLY A 59 -10.12 -10.04 2.68
CA GLY A 59 -11.34 -9.69 3.39
C GLY A 59 -11.73 -8.29 3.00
N PRO A 60 -12.78 -7.73 3.61
CA PRO A 60 -13.35 -6.48 3.10
C PRO A 60 -12.40 -5.29 3.12
N ASN A 61 -11.48 -5.23 4.06
CA ASN A 61 -10.60 -4.07 4.17
C ASN A 61 -9.18 -4.43 4.58
N LYS A 62 -8.78 -5.69 4.39
CA LYS A 62 -7.42 -6.13 4.68
C LYS A 62 -6.68 -6.39 3.39
N VAL A 63 -5.50 -5.81 3.23
CA VAL A 63 -4.77 -5.88 1.97
C VAL A 63 -3.30 -6.19 2.22
N THR A 64 -2.71 -6.98 1.31
CA THR A 64 -1.25 -7.06 1.20
C THR A 64 -0.84 -6.34 -0.07
N LEU A 65 0.35 -5.73 -0.02
CA LEU A 65 0.87 -4.93 -1.13
C LEU A 65 2.22 -5.54 -1.53
N LYS A 66 2.24 -6.22 -2.67
CA LYS A 66 3.44 -6.89 -3.16
C LYS A 66 4.11 -6.05 -4.22
N GLY A 67 5.38 -5.73 -3.98
CA GLY A 67 6.14 -4.90 -4.89
C GLY A 67 6.69 -5.67 -6.07
N TYR A 68 7.40 -4.96 -6.94
CA TYR A 68 7.96 -5.53 -8.16
C TYR A 68 8.94 -6.67 -7.87
N HIS A 69 9.64 -6.62 -6.77
CA HIS A 69 10.65 -7.63 -6.41
C HIS A 69 10.04 -8.81 -5.66
N GLU A 70 8.70 -8.96 -5.69
CA GLU A 70 7.98 -10.07 -5.08
C GLU A 70 8.02 -10.08 -3.57
N LYS A 71 8.27 -8.93 -2.95
CA LYS A 71 8.28 -8.77 -1.50
C LYS A 71 7.16 -7.84 -1.09
N LEU A 72 6.57 -8.11 0.07
CA LEU A 72 5.47 -7.31 0.57
C LEU A 72 5.96 -6.07 1.29
N LEU A 73 5.19 -5.00 1.16
CA LEU A 73 5.36 -3.83 2.01
C LEU A 73 4.96 -4.25 3.42
N TYR A 74 5.93 -4.32 4.32
CA TYR A 74 5.76 -4.99 5.60
C TYR A 74 6.02 -4.04 6.78
N PRO A 75 5.03 -3.84 7.66
CA PRO A 75 5.19 -3.01 8.84
C PRO A 75 5.72 -3.84 10.01
N LYS A 76 6.75 -3.35 10.67
CA LYS A 76 7.27 -4.00 11.86
C LYS A 76 6.69 -3.37 13.10
N SER A 77 6.76 -4.09 14.23
CA SER A 77 6.18 -3.61 15.48
C SER A 77 6.85 -2.33 15.98
N ASP A 78 8.08 -2.06 15.57
CA ASP A 78 8.81 -0.85 15.98
C ASP A 78 8.50 0.36 15.08
N GLY A 79 7.61 0.21 14.10
CA GLY A 79 7.22 1.30 13.24
C GLY A 79 8.01 1.40 11.94
N THR A 80 8.99 0.56 11.72
CA THR A 80 9.71 0.56 10.45
C THR A 80 8.90 -0.16 9.38
N VAL A 81 9.14 0.22 8.12
CA VAL A 81 8.46 -0.38 6.97
C VAL A 81 9.53 -0.74 5.96
N ASN A 82 9.56 -2.01 5.59
CA ASN A 82 10.45 -2.51 4.55
C ASN A 82 9.65 -3.26 3.51
N ALA A 83 10.29 -3.62 2.42
CA ALA A 83 9.70 -4.47 1.39
C ALA A 83 10.66 -5.64 1.17
N ASP A 84 10.88 -6.44 2.22
CA ASP A 84 11.92 -7.45 2.25
C ASP A 84 11.43 -8.86 2.59
N LEU A 85 10.11 -9.06 2.76
CA LEU A 85 9.59 -10.38 3.06
C LEU A 85 8.59 -10.83 2.00
N PRO A 86 8.72 -12.07 1.52
CA PRO A 86 7.74 -12.60 0.59
C PRO A 86 6.43 -12.88 1.32
N PHE A 87 5.39 -13.18 0.57
CA PHE A 87 4.09 -13.49 1.14
C PHE A 87 4.20 -14.76 1.99
N LYS A 88 3.83 -14.66 3.25
CA LYS A 88 3.82 -15.77 4.20
C LYS A 88 2.43 -16.06 4.73
N ASN A 89 1.45 -15.32 4.27
CA ASN A 89 0.08 -15.39 4.77
C ASN A 89 -0.02 -15.10 6.27
N TRP A 90 0.90 -14.29 6.79
CA TRP A 90 0.84 -13.85 8.18
C TRP A 90 -0.13 -12.69 8.30
N ILE A 91 -0.90 -12.68 9.38
CA ILE A 91 -1.82 -11.57 9.65
C ILE A 91 -1.06 -10.25 9.80
N THR A 92 0.19 -10.31 10.27
CA THR A 92 1.02 -9.11 10.44
C THR A 92 1.43 -8.47 9.12
N GLN A 93 1.24 -9.17 8.00
CA GLN A 93 1.56 -8.63 6.68
C GLN A 93 0.42 -7.83 6.09
N ARG A 94 -0.74 -7.84 6.72
CA ARG A 94 -1.94 -7.21 6.18
C ARG A 94 -2.10 -5.82 6.75
N TRP A 95 -2.51 -4.91 5.87
CA TRP A 95 -2.87 -3.54 6.25
C TRP A 95 -4.38 -3.43 6.29
N THR A 96 -4.89 -2.71 7.26
CA THR A 96 -6.31 -2.34 7.27
C THR A 96 -6.44 -1.06 6.47
N VAL A 97 -7.29 -1.08 5.45
CA VAL A 97 -7.50 0.07 4.58
C VAL A 97 -8.69 0.85 5.07
N GLU A 98 -8.53 2.18 5.20
CA GLU A 98 -9.62 3.09 5.58
C GLU A 98 -9.79 4.09 4.45
N TYR A 99 -11.02 4.24 3.97
CA TYR A 99 -11.33 5.20 2.92
C TYR A 99 -11.51 6.59 3.54
N LYS A 100 -10.84 7.57 2.98
CA LYS A 100 -10.84 8.95 3.49
C LYS A 100 -11.44 9.93 2.48
N GLY A 101 -12.37 9.47 1.67
CA GLY A 101 -13.04 10.32 0.69
C GLY A 101 -12.08 10.83 -0.36
N LYS A 102 -12.19 12.12 -0.67
CA LYS A 102 -11.34 12.73 -1.69
C LYS A 102 -9.87 12.77 -1.31
N ASP A 103 -9.55 12.55 -0.05
CA ASP A 103 -8.16 12.56 0.41
C ASP A 103 -7.46 11.22 0.17
N GLY A 104 -8.21 10.18 -0.20
CA GLY A 104 -7.64 8.90 -0.53
C GLY A 104 -7.85 7.86 0.54
N PHE A 105 -6.79 7.19 0.93
CA PHE A 105 -6.86 6.05 1.84
C PHE A 105 -5.78 6.13 2.90
N ALA A 106 -6.07 5.56 4.07
CA ALA A 106 -5.08 5.37 5.11
C ALA A 106 -4.86 3.86 5.29
N PHE A 107 -3.66 3.50 5.69
CA PHE A 107 -3.26 2.09 5.85
C PHE A 107 -2.78 1.88 7.28
N LYS A 108 -3.51 1.07 8.03
CA LYS A 108 -3.21 0.83 9.43
C LYS A 108 -2.60 -0.57 9.57
N SER A 109 -1.46 -0.65 10.22
CA SER A 109 -0.76 -1.92 10.40
C SER A 109 -1.44 -2.78 11.45
N TYR A 110 -1.04 -4.04 11.50
CA TYR A 110 -1.49 -4.96 12.55
C TYR A 110 -1.21 -4.39 13.95
N TRP A 111 -0.14 -3.60 14.07
CA TRP A 111 0.27 -3.03 15.36
C TRP A 111 -0.53 -1.79 15.73
N GLY A 112 -1.53 -1.43 14.94
CA GLY A 112 -2.41 -0.30 15.23
C GLY A 112 -1.83 1.05 14.87
N LYS A 113 -0.80 1.09 14.01
CA LYS A 113 -0.14 2.33 13.62
C LYS A 113 -0.34 2.57 12.14
N TYR A 114 -0.44 3.84 11.77
CA TYR A 114 -0.69 4.23 10.39
C TYR A 114 0.58 4.45 9.61
N LEU A 115 0.54 4.02 8.35
CA LEU A 115 1.58 4.30 7.38
C LEU A 115 1.65 5.80 7.15
N VAL A 116 2.85 6.35 7.16
CA VAL A 116 3.08 7.76 6.96
C VAL A 116 4.25 7.94 6.00
N ALA A 117 4.09 8.89 5.08
CA ALA A 117 5.18 9.31 4.21
C ALA A 117 5.74 10.62 4.77
N GLU A 118 6.96 10.58 5.24
CA GLU A 118 7.61 11.76 5.78
C GLU A 118 7.99 12.71 4.65
N LYS A 119 8.18 13.98 4.99
CA LYS A 119 8.51 14.99 3.99
C LYS A 119 9.80 14.66 3.26
N ASN A 120 10.75 14.00 3.92
CA ASN A 120 12.02 13.63 3.33
C ASN A 120 11.98 12.35 2.51
N GLY A 121 10.79 11.75 2.35
CA GLY A 121 10.64 10.54 1.55
C GLY A 121 10.72 9.24 2.32
N ALA A 122 10.96 9.29 3.62
CA ALA A 122 10.97 8.07 4.43
C ALA A 122 9.54 7.56 4.63
N LEU A 123 9.40 6.24 4.76
CA LEU A 123 8.14 5.60 5.12
C LEU A 123 8.28 5.01 6.50
N ASN A 124 7.26 5.25 7.32
CA ASN A 124 7.14 4.64 8.63
C ASN A 124 5.70 4.20 8.85
N ALA A 125 5.48 3.34 9.84
CA ALA A 125 4.14 2.99 10.28
C ALA A 125 4.11 3.15 11.79
N ASN A 126 4.22 4.41 12.23
CA ASN A 126 4.41 4.74 13.64
C ASN A 126 3.45 5.81 14.15
N ARG A 127 2.42 6.16 13.37
CA ARG A 127 1.47 7.20 13.78
C ARG A 127 0.25 6.59 14.44
N ASN A 128 -0.17 7.19 15.54
CA ASN A 128 -1.38 6.73 16.25
C ASN A 128 -2.66 7.17 15.55
N ASN A 129 -2.61 8.26 14.81
CA ASN A 129 -3.77 8.81 14.14
C ASN A 129 -3.44 9.10 12.69
N ALA A 130 -4.48 9.14 11.85
CA ALA A 130 -4.30 9.42 10.43
C ALA A 130 -4.68 10.86 10.13
N GLY A 131 -3.72 11.63 9.65
CA GLY A 131 -3.93 12.96 9.13
C GLY A 131 -3.44 13.01 7.69
N ILE A 132 -3.18 14.23 7.18
CA ILE A 132 -2.89 14.37 5.73
C ILE A 132 -1.63 13.63 5.29
N TRP A 133 -0.61 13.51 6.15
CA TRP A 133 0.61 12.79 5.79
C TRP A 133 0.41 11.27 5.77
N GLU A 134 -0.70 10.80 6.34
CA GLU A 134 -1.06 9.39 6.37
C GLU A 134 -2.10 9.04 5.33
N TYR A 135 -2.50 9.99 4.49
CA TYR A 135 -3.45 9.74 3.41
C TYR A 135 -2.70 9.54 2.11
N PHE A 136 -3.08 8.51 1.37
CA PHE A 136 -2.45 8.17 0.09
C PHE A 136 -3.51 8.10 -0.99
N LYS A 137 -3.19 8.67 -2.13
CA LYS A 137 -4.01 8.45 -3.32
C LYS A 137 -3.64 7.08 -3.87
N VAL A 138 -4.65 6.32 -4.21
CA VAL A 138 -4.46 5.01 -4.82
C VAL A 138 -4.75 5.18 -6.30
N ILE A 139 -3.72 4.98 -7.12
CA ILE A 139 -3.83 5.15 -8.55
C ILE A 139 -3.89 3.78 -9.19
N LYS A 140 -4.99 3.52 -9.88
CA LYS A 140 -5.18 2.25 -10.55
C LYS A 140 -4.23 2.18 -11.73
N VAL A 141 -3.44 1.11 -11.79
CA VAL A 141 -2.50 0.89 -12.86
C VAL A 141 -3.07 -0.18 -13.78
N LYS A 142 -3.17 0.12 -15.05
CA LYS A 142 -3.67 -0.84 -16.04
C LYS A 142 -2.52 -1.66 -16.57
N GLY A 143 -2.88 -2.84 -17.07
CA GLY A 143 -1.90 -3.71 -17.66
C GLY A 143 -1.52 -4.83 -16.73
N LYS A 144 -0.41 -5.45 -17.03
CA LYS A 144 0.06 -6.60 -16.28
C LYS A 144 1.14 -6.18 -15.31
N LYS A 145 1.35 -7.01 -14.32
CA LYS A 145 2.44 -6.78 -13.40
C LYS A 145 3.78 -6.71 -14.10
N ALA A 146 3.87 -7.23 -15.28
CA ALA A 146 5.09 -7.19 -16.08
C ALA A 146 5.36 -5.81 -16.68
N LEU A 147 4.98 -4.74 -16.01
CA LEU A 147 5.29 -3.38 -16.40
C LEU A 147 6.71 -3.02 -16.01
N HIS A 148 7.62 -3.85 -16.26
CA HIS A 148 8.98 -3.60 -15.86
C HIS A 148 9.85 -3.45 -17.09
N PRO A 149 10.97 -2.82 -16.94
CA PRO A 149 11.88 -2.61 -18.07
C PRO A 149 12.25 -3.87 -18.74
#